data_3e7dcaa447a7289d33ed91ed3b40ba46
#
_entry.id   3e7dcaa447a7289d33ed91ed3b40ba46
#
_cell.length_a   1.000
_cell.length_b   1.000
_cell.length_c   1.000
_cell.angle_alpha   90.00
_cell.angle_beta   90.00
_cell.angle_gamma   90.00
#
_symmetry.space_group_name_H-M   'P 1'
#
loop_
_entity.id
_entity.type
_entity.pdbx_description
1 polymer ?
#
loop_
_entity_poly.entity_id
_entity_poly.type
_entity_poly.pdbx_seq_one_letter_code
_entity_poly.pdbx_strand_id
1 'polypeptide(L)'
;MDASAPLTAVVAFVHVAEHASFTRAADALGVSTSALSQSVRALEARMGVRLLQRTTRRVGLTEHGARFLLRVRGGLDQIDQAFAELDSARSVPA
;
A
#
# COMPACT_ATOMS: atom_id res chain seq x y z
N MET A 1 -10.05 15.69 7.52
CA MET A 1 -8.84 14.87 7.41
C MET A 1 -8.40 14.83 5.95
N ASP A 2 -7.14 15.04 5.73
CA ASP A 2 -6.60 14.98 4.37
C ASP A 2 -6.41 13.54 3.93
N ALA A 3 -7.34 13.03 3.12
CA ALA A 3 -7.32 11.65 2.66
C ALA A 3 -6.26 11.40 1.59
N SER A 4 -5.73 12.44 0.95
CA SER A 4 -4.71 12.27 -0.10
C SER A 4 -3.33 11.99 0.50
N ALA A 5 -3.02 12.54 1.66
CA ALA A 5 -1.71 12.38 2.28
C ALA A 5 -1.37 10.93 2.63
N PRO A 6 -2.28 10.13 3.22
CA PRO A 6 -1.96 8.75 3.56
C PRO A 6 -2.08 7.77 2.40
N LEU A 7 -2.67 8.16 1.28
CA LEU A 7 -2.93 7.21 0.19
C LEU A 7 -1.64 6.63 -0.40
N THR A 8 -0.65 7.47 -0.65
CA THR A 8 0.66 7.02 -1.14
C THR A 8 1.31 6.06 -0.14
N ALA A 9 1.19 6.37 1.16
CA ALA A 9 1.74 5.53 2.21
C ALA A 9 0.98 4.20 2.33
N VAL A 10 -0.34 4.22 2.09
CA VAL A 10 -1.16 3.00 2.06
C VAL A 10 -0.70 2.08 0.93
N VAL A 11 -0.49 2.62 -0.28
CA VAL A 11 0.02 1.85 -1.42
C VAL A 11 1.40 1.27 -1.09
N ALA A 12 2.27 2.07 -0.49
CA ALA A 12 3.59 1.62 -0.04
C ALA A 12 3.46 0.43 0.92
N PHE A 13 2.60 0.54 1.92
CA PHE A 13 2.36 -0.53 2.89
C PHE A 13 1.87 -1.80 2.21
N VAL A 14 0.90 -1.69 1.30
CA VAL A 14 0.35 -2.85 0.58
C VAL A 14 1.45 -3.59 -0.18
N HIS A 15 2.29 -2.85 -0.90
CA HIS A 15 3.39 -3.47 -1.66
C HIS A 15 4.39 -4.17 -0.74
N VAL A 16 4.77 -3.55 0.37
CA VAL A 16 5.68 -4.17 1.33
C VAL A 16 5.07 -5.45 1.89
N ALA A 17 3.80 -5.40 2.25
CA ALA A 17 3.10 -6.56 2.80
C ALA A 17 3.01 -7.71 1.79
N GLU A 18 2.68 -7.39 0.55
CA GLU A 18 2.53 -8.41 -0.50
C GLU A 18 3.86 -9.05 -0.89
N HIS A 19 4.92 -8.25 -0.96
CA HIS A 19 6.25 -8.76 -1.28
C HIS A 19 6.97 -9.37 -0.07
N ALA A 20 6.50 -9.06 1.12
CA ALA A 20 7.18 -9.40 2.39
C ALA A 20 8.65 -8.92 2.37
N SER A 21 8.90 -7.80 1.70
CA SER A 21 10.25 -7.27 1.49
C SER A 21 10.17 -5.80 1.11
N PHE A 22 10.93 -4.97 1.82
CA PHE A 22 11.06 -3.55 1.46
C PHE A 22 11.81 -3.37 0.13
N THR A 23 12.84 -4.17 -0.10
CA THR A 23 13.65 -4.10 -1.31
C THR A 23 12.82 -4.42 -2.55
N ARG A 24 12.09 -5.52 -2.52
CA ARG A 24 11.25 -5.92 -3.64
C ARG A 24 10.10 -4.94 -3.90
N ALA A 25 9.50 -4.45 -2.82
CA ALA A 25 8.43 -3.47 -2.94
C ALA A 25 8.94 -2.16 -3.52
N ALA A 26 10.13 -1.70 -3.09
CA ALA A 26 10.73 -0.49 -3.62
C ALA A 26 11.02 -0.63 -5.11
N ASP A 27 11.56 -1.78 -5.53
CA ASP A 27 11.80 -2.06 -6.94
C ASP A 27 10.50 -2.00 -7.74
N ALA A 28 9.45 -2.63 -7.24
CA ALA A 28 8.14 -2.64 -7.91
C ALA A 28 7.56 -1.24 -8.07
N LEU A 29 7.78 -0.37 -7.08
CA LEU A 29 7.24 0.99 -7.08
C LEU A 29 8.18 2.01 -7.74
N GLY A 30 9.41 1.62 -8.06
CA GLY A 30 10.37 2.54 -8.67
C GLY A 30 10.87 3.61 -7.70
N VAL A 31 10.97 3.29 -6.41
CA VAL A 31 11.43 4.22 -5.38
C VAL A 31 12.58 3.60 -4.59
N SER A 32 13.27 4.40 -3.80
CA SER A 32 14.33 3.87 -2.94
C SER A 32 13.74 3.11 -1.75
N THR A 33 14.48 2.13 -1.26
CA THR A 33 14.09 1.39 -0.05
C THR A 33 13.92 2.32 1.14
N SER A 34 14.79 3.31 1.24
CA SER A 34 14.77 4.32 2.30
C SER A 34 13.48 5.14 2.28
N ALA A 35 13.09 5.64 1.10
CA ALA A 35 11.87 6.41 0.94
C ALA A 35 10.64 5.57 1.29
N LEU A 36 10.63 4.32 0.84
CA LEU A 36 9.52 3.41 1.13
C LEU A 36 9.40 3.15 2.63
N SER A 37 10.52 2.90 3.30
CA SER A 37 10.53 2.68 4.74
C SER A 37 10.02 3.89 5.50
N GLN A 38 10.40 5.09 5.08
CA GLN A 38 9.92 6.32 5.70
C GLN A 38 8.42 6.51 5.51
N SER A 39 7.89 6.20 4.33
CA SER A 39 6.45 6.28 4.06
C SER A 39 5.65 5.38 4.98
N VAL A 40 6.10 4.14 5.15
CA VAL A 40 5.40 3.19 6.03
C VAL A 40 5.48 3.62 7.49
N ARG A 41 6.65 4.09 7.94
CA ARG A 41 6.81 4.59 9.31
C ARG A 41 5.93 5.80 9.59
N ALA A 42 5.83 6.69 8.62
CA ALA A 42 4.95 7.86 8.74
C ALA A 42 3.49 7.45 8.88
N LEU A 43 3.07 6.44 8.12
CA LEU A 43 1.73 5.89 8.23
C LEU A 43 1.47 5.30 9.61
N GLU A 44 2.40 4.48 10.10
CA GLU A 44 2.30 3.88 11.43
C GLU A 44 2.24 4.96 12.52
N ALA A 45 3.09 5.97 12.42
CA ALA A 45 3.11 7.07 13.37
C ALA A 45 1.80 7.86 13.36
N ARG A 46 1.26 8.12 12.17
CA ARG A 46 -0.01 8.83 12.02
C ARG A 46 -1.18 8.06 12.64
N MET A 47 -1.17 6.74 12.46
CA MET A 47 -2.23 5.88 12.98
C MET A 47 -2.03 5.51 14.45
N GLY A 48 -0.82 5.65 14.95
CA GLY A 48 -0.48 5.28 16.32
C GLY A 48 -0.42 3.79 16.57
N VAL A 49 -0.27 2.99 15.52
CA VAL A 49 -0.16 1.53 15.62
C VAL A 49 0.90 1.00 14.67
N ARG A 50 1.50 -0.11 15.03
CA ARG A 50 2.41 -0.84 14.16
C ARG A 50 1.61 -1.70 13.20
N LEU A 51 1.93 -1.62 11.93
CA LEU A 51 1.31 -2.43 10.89
C LEU A 51 2.22 -3.56 10.45
N LEU A 52 3.52 -3.37 10.53
CA LEU A 52 4.52 -4.35 10.14
C LEU A 52 5.37 -4.75 11.33
N GLN A 53 5.67 -6.05 11.39
CA GLN A 53 6.69 -6.60 12.28
C GLN A 53 7.96 -6.75 11.47
N ARG A 54 9.02 -6.10 11.93
CA ARG A 54 10.30 -6.12 11.23
C ARG A 54 11.30 -6.88 12.08
N THR A 55 11.82 -7.96 11.53
CA THR A 55 12.98 -8.65 12.09
C THR A 55 14.13 -8.47 11.13
N THR A 56 15.32 -8.93 11.53
CA THR A 56 16.48 -8.85 10.65
C THR A 56 16.34 -9.67 9.38
N ARG A 57 15.41 -10.62 9.35
CA ARG A 57 15.26 -11.56 8.23
C ARG A 57 13.91 -11.47 7.53
N ARG A 58 12.88 -10.94 8.17
CA ARG A 58 11.54 -10.99 7.62
C ARG A 58 10.75 -9.74 7.93
N VAL A 59 9.86 -9.44 7.01
CA VAL A 59 8.82 -8.44 7.21
C VAL A 59 7.51 -9.21 7.25
N GLY A 60 6.79 -9.09 8.36
CA GLY A 60 5.48 -9.72 8.52
C GLY A 60 4.46 -8.67 8.93
N LEU A 61 3.22 -9.08 9.05
CA LEU A 61 2.13 -8.22 9.47
C LEU A 61 1.87 -8.36 10.96
N THR A 62 1.58 -7.23 11.63
CA THR A 62 0.95 -7.28 12.94
C THR A 62 -0.52 -7.65 12.76
N GLU A 63 -1.23 -7.92 13.84
CA GLU A 63 -2.66 -8.16 13.78
C GLU A 63 -3.40 -6.95 13.18
N HIS A 64 -3.03 -5.74 13.61
CA HIS A 64 -3.57 -4.52 13.03
C HIS A 64 -3.26 -4.41 11.53
N GLY A 65 -2.02 -4.75 11.15
CA GLY A 65 -1.60 -4.71 9.77
C GLY A 65 -2.38 -5.67 8.89
N ALA A 66 -2.64 -6.87 9.39
CA ALA A 66 -3.40 -7.87 8.63
C ALA A 66 -4.84 -7.40 8.36
N ARG A 67 -5.48 -6.83 9.37
CA ARG A 67 -6.84 -6.28 9.23
C ARG A 67 -6.87 -5.08 8.30
N PHE A 68 -5.89 -4.20 8.47
CA PHE A 68 -5.79 -3.01 7.63
C PHE A 68 -5.56 -3.39 6.17
N LEU A 69 -4.66 -4.34 5.91
CA LEU A 69 -4.38 -4.81 4.55
C LEU A 69 -5.65 -5.35 3.87
N LEU A 70 -6.43 -6.14 4.59
CA LEU A 70 -7.66 -6.70 4.04
C LEU A 70 -8.62 -5.59 3.60
N ARG A 71 -8.77 -4.55 4.44
CA ARG A 71 -9.66 -3.44 4.15
C ARG A 71 -9.18 -2.58 3.00
N VAL A 72 -7.90 -2.21 3.01
CA VAL A 72 -7.37 -1.32 1.97
C VAL A 72 -7.27 -2.02 0.61
N ARG A 73 -7.05 -3.32 0.59
CA ARG A 73 -7.10 -4.10 -0.66
C ARG A 73 -8.46 -3.97 -1.32
N GLY A 74 -9.52 -4.11 -0.55
CA GLY A 74 -10.87 -3.93 -1.06
C GLY A 74 -11.07 -2.55 -1.66
N GLY A 75 -10.55 -1.52 -0.99
CA GLY A 75 -10.61 -0.15 -1.50
C GLY A 75 -9.82 0.04 -2.78
N LEU A 76 -8.61 -0.51 -2.85
CA LEU A 76 -7.78 -0.40 -4.05
C LEU A 76 -8.40 -1.15 -5.22
N ASP A 77 -8.99 -2.32 -4.98
CA ASP A 77 -9.70 -3.07 -6.02
C ASP A 77 -10.87 -2.27 -6.58
N GLN A 78 -11.60 -1.55 -5.73
CA GLN A 78 -12.67 -0.67 -6.16
C GLN A 78 -12.16 0.44 -7.08
N ILE A 79 -11.03 1.03 -6.72
CA ILE A 79 -10.40 2.07 -7.54
C ILE A 79 -9.99 1.49 -8.90
N ASP A 80 -9.36 0.32 -8.90
CA ASP A 80 -8.95 -0.36 -10.14
C ASP A 80 -10.15 -0.65 -11.03
N GLN A 81 -11.25 -1.08 -10.44
CA GLN A 81 -12.48 -1.32 -11.20
C GLN A 81 -13.04 -0.05 -11.80
N ALA A 82 -12.96 1.06 -11.08
CA ALA A 82 -13.41 2.36 -11.60
C ALA A 82 -12.59 2.76 -12.83
N PHE A 83 -11.26 2.57 -12.79
CA PHE A 83 -10.42 2.84 -13.96
C PHE A 83 -10.75 1.90 -15.11
N ALA A 84 -11.00 0.63 -14.82
CA ALA A 84 -11.37 -0.34 -15.86
C ALA A 84 -12.66 0.04 -16.56
N GLU A 85 -13.64 0.56 -15.82
CA GLU A 85 -14.90 1.05 -16.40
C GLU A 85 -14.66 2.21 -17.36
N LEU A 86 -13.80 3.15 -16.98
CA LEU A 86 -13.45 4.28 -17.84
C LEU A 86 -12.75 3.82 -19.11
N ASP A 87 -11.84 2.84 -18.98
CA ASP A 87 -11.15 2.27 -20.14
C ASP A 87 -12.12 1.58 -21.09
N SER A 88 -13.10 0.85 -20.57
CA SER A 88 -14.12 0.20 -21.36
C SER A 88 -14.98 1.22 -22.10
N ALA A 89 -15.38 2.30 -21.42
CA ALA A 89 -16.18 3.35 -22.04
C ALA A 89 -15.42 4.03 -23.18
N ARG A 90 -14.11 4.26 -22.98
CA ARG A 90 -13.26 4.86 -24.01
C ARG A 90 -13.10 3.96 -25.23
N SER A 91 -13.11 2.65 -25.03
CA SER A 91 -12.91 1.65 -26.08
C SER A 91 -14.15 1.36 -26.90
N VAL A 92 -15.32 1.76 -26.42
CA VAL A 92 -16.58 1.53 -27.13
C VAL A 92 -16.70 2.51 -28.29
N PRO A 93 -16.91 2.02 -29.52
CA PRO A 93 -17.09 2.90 -30.68
C PRO A 93 -18.36 3.74 -30.49
N ALA A 94 -18.28 4.98 -30.87
CA ALA A 94 -19.41 5.90 -30.78
C ALA A 94 -20.51 5.54 -31.77
#